data_b08f31323e659e2bf684fa4ba4ea006f
#
_entry.id   b08f31323e659e2bf684fa4ba4ea006f
#
_cell.length_a   1.000
_cell.length_b   1.000
_cell.length_c   1.000
_cell.angle_alpha   90.00
_cell.angle_beta   90.00
_cell.angle_gamma   90.00
#
_symmetry.space_group_name_H-M   'P 1'
#
loop_
_entity.id
_entity.type
_entity.pdbx_description
1 polymer ?
#
loop_
_entity_poly.entity_id
_entity_poly.type
_entity_poly.pdbx_seq_one_letter_code
_entity_poly.pdbx_strand_id
1 'polypeptide(L)'
;MLDALLKGGAVVLVLGLLVFGILIMIWLRRVVPTNMVHIVQSKKATTSYGRGKDAGNVYFAWPAWVPKLGVTVIEFPESIFQVSLTDYEAYDAVRLPFMVDVTAFFRVDDSTVVAQRVSNFKELNTQLDSVLKGAVRRILAKNSLQQIMEARSELGAQFSDEVNDQIKEWGVITVKTIEFMDLRDSKSSNSRVIQNIMAKEQSRIERESRVVVAENQQKAETAEIEAARTIDLNRQEAEQQVGIRTAEKEQ
;
A
#
# COMPACT_ATOMS: atom_id res chain seq x y z
N MET A 1 12.94 37.18 -68.36
CA MET A 1 12.74 37.78 -67.07
C MET A 1 11.64 37.05 -66.25
N LEU A 2 10.44 36.78 -66.83
CA LEU A 2 9.33 36.08 -66.19
C LEU A 2 9.67 34.65 -65.74
N ASP A 3 10.43 33.89 -66.55
CA ASP A 3 10.85 32.52 -66.24
C ASP A 3 11.83 32.43 -65.04
N ALA A 4 12.68 33.43 -64.89
CA ALA A 4 13.62 33.49 -63.72
C ALA A 4 12.86 33.82 -62.41
N LEU A 5 11.83 34.67 -62.46
CA LEU A 5 10.96 34.98 -61.35
C LEU A 5 10.09 33.78 -60.96
N LEU A 6 9.55 33.06 -61.94
CA LEU A 6 8.77 31.83 -61.71
C LEU A 6 9.60 30.72 -61.07
N LYS A 7 10.85 30.52 -61.60
CA LYS A 7 11.76 29.53 -61.03
C LYS A 7 12.24 29.92 -59.62
N GLY A 8 12.52 31.19 -59.36
CA GLY A 8 12.87 31.70 -58.03
C GLY A 8 11.70 31.52 -57.02
N GLY A 9 10.45 31.86 -57.44
CA GLY A 9 9.26 31.69 -56.64
C GLY A 9 8.97 30.21 -56.28
N ALA A 10 9.16 29.31 -57.28
CA ALA A 10 9.02 27.88 -57.05
C ALA A 10 10.01 27.30 -56.02
N VAL A 11 11.26 27.72 -56.09
CA VAL A 11 12.31 27.32 -55.13
C VAL A 11 11.99 27.80 -53.72
N VAL A 12 11.54 29.03 -53.54
CA VAL A 12 11.16 29.59 -52.26
C VAL A 12 9.94 28.84 -51.69
N LEU A 13 8.98 28.50 -52.53
CA LEU A 13 7.78 27.74 -52.12
C LEU A 13 8.15 26.31 -51.66
N VAL A 14 9.03 25.64 -52.39
CA VAL A 14 9.50 24.28 -51.98
C VAL A 14 10.30 24.34 -50.70
N LEU A 15 11.19 25.31 -50.51
CA LEU A 15 11.89 25.52 -49.24
C LEU A 15 10.96 25.83 -48.11
N GLY A 16 9.92 26.67 -48.32
CA GLY A 16 8.89 26.96 -47.31
C GLY A 16 8.11 25.73 -46.90
N LEU A 17 7.72 24.86 -47.83
CA LEU A 17 7.04 23.60 -47.55
C LEU A 17 7.93 22.62 -46.77
N LEU A 18 9.23 22.56 -47.10
CA LEU A 18 10.19 21.72 -46.39
C LEU A 18 10.36 22.18 -44.93
N VAL A 19 10.56 23.47 -44.71
CA VAL A 19 10.67 24.05 -43.35
C VAL A 19 9.38 23.82 -42.57
N PHE A 20 8.24 24.04 -43.20
CA PHE A 20 6.92 23.76 -42.56
C PHE A 20 6.74 22.29 -42.19
N GLY A 21 7.14 21.35 -43.05
CA GLY A 21 7.14 19.92 -42.77
C GLY A 21 8.03 19.54 -41.59
N ILE A 22 9.23 20.13 -41.50
CA ILE A 22 10.13 19.92 -40.34
C ILE A 22 9.53 20.47 -39.06
N LEU A 23 8.94 21.66 -39.10
CA LEU A 23 8.26 22.25 -37.93
C LEU A 23 7.11 21.38 -37.43
N ILE A 24 6.27 20.85 -38.34
CA ILE A 24 5.21 19.89 -38.01
C ILE A 24 5.80 18.63 -37.36
N MET A 25 6.86 18.06 -37.90
CA MET A 25 7.51 16.88 -37.34
C MET A 25 8.02 17.13 -35.94
N ILE A 26 8.65 18.28 -35.67
CA ILE A 26 9.12 18.68 -34.34
C ILE A 26 7.93 18.85 -33.40
N TRP A 27 6.85 19.47 -33.82
CA TRP A 27 5.68 19.73 -33.02
C TRP A 27 4.90 18.45 -32.66
N LEU A 28 4.86 17.47 -33.57
CA LEU A 28 4.19 16.18 -33.34
C LEU A 28 5.05 15.19 -32.54
N ARG A 29 6.36 15.45 -32.41
CA ARG A 29 7.25 14.59 -31.66
C ARG A 29 6.94 14.63 -30.17
N ARG A 30 6.66 13.47 -29.57
CA ARG A 30 6.45 13.29 -28.14
C ARG A 30 7.55 12.41 -27.54
N VAL A 31 8.05 12.83 -26.38
CA VAL A 31 9.02 12.07 -25.58
C VAL A 31 8.29 11.60 -24.32
N VAL A 32 8.31 10.31 -24.07
CA VAL A 32 7.69 9.69 -22.90
C VAL A 32 8.58 9.90 -21.69
N PRO A 33 8.05 10.45 -20.57
CA PRO A 33 8.78 10.55 -19.31
C PRO A 33 9.14 9.15 -18.77
N THR A 34 10.22 9.06 -17.99
CA THR A 34 10.74 7.79 -17.48
C THR A 34 9.82 7.06 -16.49
N ASN A 35 8.87 7.76 -15.92
CA ASN A 35 7.87 7.25 -14.95
C ASN A 35 6.50 6.95 -15.58
N MET A 36 6.40 7.09 -16.91
CA MET A 36 5.16 6.88 -17.65
C MET A 36 5.37 5.89 -18.79
N VAL A 37 4.31 5.19 -19.16
CA VAL A 37 4.22 4.41 -20.39
C VAL A 37 3.09 4.98 -21.23
N HIS A 38 3.36 5.29 -22.49
CA HIS A 38 2.37 5.73 -23.45
C HIS A 38 2.04 4.58 -24.40
N ILE A 39 0.78 4.21 -24.44
CA ILE A 39 0.29 3.20 -25.38
C ILE A 39 -0.33 3.94 -26.55
N VAL A 40 0.33 3.82 -27.67
CA VAL A 40 -0.09 4.46 -28.92
C VAL A 40 -0.85 3.45 -29.76
N GLN A 41 -2.14 3.69 -29.89
CA GLN A 41 -3.03 2.89 -30.72
C GLN A 41 -3.20 3.55 -32.08
N SER A 42 -2.75 2.86 -33.11
CA SER A 42 -3.02 3.22 -34.51
C SER A 42 -4.01 2.23 -35.13
N LYS A 43 -4.51 2.53 -36.32
CA LYS A 43 -5.40 1.60 -37.06
C LYS A 43 -4.78 0.22 -37.33
N LYS A 44 -3.45 0.09 -37.30
CA LYS A 44 -2.76 -1.16 -37.67
C LYS A 44 -2.15 -1.89 -36.48
N ALA A 45 -1.74 -1.17 -35.44
CA ALA A 45 -0.99 -1.75 -34.32
C ALA A 45 -1.17 -0.92 -33.05
N THR A 46 -1.04 -1.58 -31.92
CA THR A 46 -0.91 -0.96 -30.59
C THR A 46 0.56 -1.13 -30.18
N THR A 47 1.24 -0.04 -29.86
CA THR A 47 2.65 -0.02 -29.52
C THR A 47 2.85 0.71 -28.20
N SER A 48 3.62 0.11 -27.28
CA SER A 48 3.94 0.70 -25.98
C SER A 48 5.27 1.44 -26.05
N TYR A 49 5.29 2.71 -25.68
CA TYR A 49 6.48 3.57 -25.60
C TYR A 49 6.78 3.90 -24.15
N GLY A 50 8.05 3.78 -23.75
CA GLY A 50 8.50 4.04 -22.40
C GLY A 50 9.87 3.45 -22.13
N ARG A 51 10.38 3.64 -20.91
CA ARG A 51 11.68 3.09 -20.51
C ARG A 51 11.63 1.55 -20.54
N GLY A 52 12.59 0.92 -21.24
CA GLY A 52 12.67 -0.54 -21.34
C GLY A 52 11.65 -1.18 -22.25
N LYS A 53 10.90 -0.41 -23.05
CA LYS A 53 10.01 -0.93 -24.10
C LYS A 53 10.76 -0.98 -25.45
N ASP A 54 10.46 -1.98 -26.26
CA ASP A 54 11.16 -2.22 -27.56
C ASP A 54 11.02 -1.04 -28.53
N ALA A 55 9.92 -0.30 -28.47
CA ALA A 55 9.67 0.86 -29.32
C ALA A 55 10.41 2.14 -28.90
N GLY A 56 11.12 2.12 -27.74
CA GLY A 56 11.83 3.28 -27.21
C GLY A 56 10.93 4.33 -26.58
N ASN A 57 11.45 5.56 -26.43
CA ASN A 57 10.80 6.63 -25.66
C ASN A 57 10.21 7.74 -26.52
N VAL A 58 10.27 7.64 -27.86
CA VAL A 58 9.86 8.73 -28.77
C VAL A 58 8.88 8.22 -29.80
N TYR A 59 7.80 8.95 -29.97
CA TYR A 59 6.81 8.69 -31.03
C TYR A 59 6.25 9.99 -31.59
N PHE A 60 5.51 9.88 -32.72
CA PHE A 60 4.83 11.01 -33.35
C PHE A 60 3.33 10.94 -33.09
N ALA A 61 2.81 11.91 -32.32
CA ALA A 61 1.39 11.99 -31.95
C ALA A 61 0.58 12.67 -33.05
N TRP A 62 0.26 11.94 -34.10
CA TRP A 62 -0.63 12.44 -35.15
C TRP A 62 -2.07 12.56 -34.60
N PRO A 63 -2.77 13.69 -34.86
CA PRO A 63 -4.16 13.84 -34.46
C PRO A 63 -5.04 12.70 -34.97
N ALA A 64 -5.95 12.22 -34.12
CA ALA A 64 -6.80 11.04 -34.40
C ALA A 64 -7.67 11.19 -35.66
N TRP A 65 -7.98 12.43 -36.05
CA TRP A 65 -8.78 12.74 -37.25
C TRP A 65 -8.01 12.59 -38.56
N VAL A 66 -6.65 12.53 -38.51
CA VAL A 66 -5.83 12.37 -39.71
C VAL A 66 -5.96 10.95 -40.24
N PRO A 67 -6.42 10.79 -41.50
CA PRO A 67 -6.62 9.47 -42.08
C PRO A 67 -5.30 8.68 -42.12
N LYS A 68 -5.33 7.41 -41.73
CA LYS A 68 -4.20 6.46 -41.69
C LYS A 68 -3.10 6.75 -40.68
N LEU A 69 -2.83 8.03 -40.34
CA LEU A 69 -1.74 8.44 -39.46
C LEU A 69 -2.21 8.80 -38.06
N GLY A 70 -3.50 9.06 -37.86
CA GLY A 70 -4.07 9.40 -36.56
C GLY A 70 -3.87 8.31 -35.52
N VAL A 71 -3.47 8.71 -34.32
CA VAL A 71 -3.22 7.82 -33.18
C VAL A 71 -4.03 8.26 -31.97
N THR A 72 -4.43 7.28 -31.17
CA THR A 72 -4.97 7.49 -29.81
C THR A 72 -3.87 7.12 -28.82
N VAL A 73 -3.64 7.97 -27.82
CA VAL A 73 -2.62 7.77 -26.82
C VAL A 73 -3.30 7.54 -25.48
N ILE A 74 -2.91 6.46 -24.81
CA ILE A 74 -3.32 6.14 -23.43
C ILE A 74 -2.07 6.19 -22.57
N GLU A 75 -2.14 6.93 -21.47
CA GLU A 75 -1.02 7.17 -20.58
C GLU A 75 -1.23 6.46 -19.26
N PHE A 76 -0.26 5.64 -18.84
CA PHE A 76 -0.24 4.98 -17.55
C PHE A 76 1.05 5.28 -16.78
N PRO A 77 0.98 5.48 -15.45
CA PRO A 77 2.17 5.54 -14.64
C PRO A 77 2.82 4.16 -14.55
N GLU A 78 4.14 4.09 -14.71
CA GLU A 78 4.94 2.90 -14.40
C GLU A 78 5.34 2.88 -12.92
N SER A 79 5.23 4.03 -12.26
CA SER A 79 5.43 4.15 -10.82
C SER A 79 4.31 3.49 -10.03
N ILE A 80 4.63 3.15 -8.77
CA ILE A 80 3.64 2.69 -7.80
C ILE A 80 2.63 3.82 -7.56
N PHE A 81 1.35 3.49 -7.63
CA PHE A 81 0.27 4.41 -7.29
C PHE A 81 -0.60 3.82 -6.19
N GLN A 82 -1.28 4.69 -5.48
CA GLN A 82 -2.08 4.32 -4.33
C GLN A 82 -3.56 4.49 -4.65
N VAL A 83 -4.36 3.53 -4.20
CA VAL A 83 -5.81 3.63 -4.13
C VAL A 83 -6.20 3.54 -2.67
N SER A 84 -6.89 4.55 -2.15
CA SER A 84 -7.28 4.63 -0.74
C SER A 84 -8.79 4.80 -0.61
N LEU A 85 -9.38 3.95 0.21
CA LEU A 85 -10.75 4.08 0.69
C LEU A 85 -10.69 4.82 2.02
N THR A 86 -11.25 6.01 2.08
CA THR A 86 -11.37 6.80 3.30
C THR A 86 -12.82 6.84 3.74
N ASP A 87 -13.05 6.73 5.05
CA ASP A 87 -14.39 6.75 5.65
C ASP A 87 -15.35 5.72 5.01
N TYR A 88 -14.83 4.54 4.65
CA TYR A 88 -15.66 3.49 4.06
C TYR A 88 -16.46 2.77 5.14
N GLU A 89 -17.79 2.80 5.05
CA GLU A 89 -18.66 2.10 5.99
C GLU A 89 -18.73 0.61 5.63
N ALA A 90 -18.31 -0.22 6.57
CA ALA A 90 -18.31 -1.67 6.49
C ALA A 90 -19.10 -2.29 7.64
N TYR A 91 -19.39 -3.58 7.51
CA TYR A 91 -20.09 -4.36 8.50
C TYR A 91 -19.25 -5.58 8.88
N ASP A 92 -19.21 -5.91 10.15
CA ASP A 92 -18.61 -7.15 10.64
C ASP A 92 -19.53 -8.37 10.46
N ALA A 93 -19.10 -9.54 10.94
CA ALA A 93 -19.85 -10.80 10.87
C ALA A 93 -21.22 -10.75 11.62
N VAL A 94 -21.36 -9.88 12.62
CA VAL A 94 -22.62 -9.66 13.38
C VAL A 94 -23.39 -8.44 12.88
N ARG A 95 -22.99 -7.87 11.72
CA ARG A 95 -23.60 -6.70 11.08
C ARG A 95 -23.51 -5.41 11.91
N LEU A 96 -22.46 -5.27 12.71
CA LEU A 96 -22.16 -4.00 13.37
C LEU A 96 -21.49 -3.05 12.35
N PRO A 97 -22.04 -1.84 12.15
CA PRO A 97 -21.46 -0.86 11.25
C PRO A 97 -20.24 -0.19 11.88
N PHE A 98 -19.19 -0.06 11.10
CA PHE A 98 -17.98 0.69 11.47
C PHE A 98 -17.36 1.32 10.23
N MET A 99 -16.52 2.31 10.44
CA MET A 99 -15.75 2.95 9.37
C MET A 99 -14.34 2.41 9.33
N VAL A 100 -13.84 2.18 8.12
CA VAL A 100 -12.50 1.67 7.89
C VAL A 100 -11.81 2.49 6.81
N ASP A 101 -10.54 2.82 7.05
CA ASP A 101 -9.65 3.39 6.07
C ASP A 101 -8.71 2.28 5.58
N VAL A 102 -8.69 2.05 4.28
CA VAL A 102 -7.89 1.00 3.64
C VAL A 102 -7.05 1.61 2.54
N THR A 103 -5.78 1.28 2.50
CA THR A 103 -4.85 1.73 1.46
C THR A 103 -4.22 0.55 0.77
N ALA A 104 -4.27 0.56 -0.56
CA ALA A 104 -3.65 -0.42 -1.42
C ALA A 104 -2.67 0.25 -2.39
N PHE A 105 -1.53 -0.39 -2.62
CA PHE A 105 -0.50 0.08 -3.54
C PHE A 105 -0.43 -0.84 -4.75
N PHE A 106 -0.59 -0.25 -5.91
CA PHE A 106 -0.62 -0.95 -7.19
C PHE A 106 0.51 -0.49 -8.10
N ARG A 107 0.88 -1.35 -9.02
CA ARG A 107 1.75 -1.04 -10.14
C ARG A 107 1.20 -1.66 -11.41
N VAL A 108 1.30 -0.94 -12.51
CA VAL A 108 1.04 -1.51 -13.84
C VAL A 108 2.21 -2.43 -14.20
N ASP A 109 1.93 -3.71 -14.39
CA ASP A 109 2.90 -4.71 -14.80
C ASP A 109 2.91 -4.86 -16.32
N ASP A 110 1.75 -5.08 -16.92
CA ASP A 110 1.59 -5.11 -18.38
C ASP A 110 0.63 -4.01 -18.85
N SER A 111 1.20 -2.92 -19.30
CA SER A 111 0.46 -1.76 -19.80
C SER A 111 -0.39 -2.08 -21.03
N THR A 112 0.00 -3.07 -21.84
CA THR A 112 -0.74 -3.47 -23.05
C THR A 112 -2.06 -4.15 -22.68
N VAL A 113 -2.02 -5.02 -21.66
CA VAL A 113 -3.21 -5.70 -21.13
C VAL A 113 -4.16 -4.68 -20.49
N VAL A 114 -3.61 -3.74 -19.69
CA VAL A 114 -4.42 -2.67 -19.07
C VAL A 114 -5.15 -1.85 -20.14
N ALA A 115 -4.45 -1.44 -21.20
CA ALA A 115 -5.04 -0.64 -22.28
C ALA A 115 -6.13 -1.33 -23.10
N GLN A 116 -6.22 -2.65 -23.03
CA GLN A 116 -7.34 -3.40 -23.64
C GLN A 116 -8.62 -3.33 -22.79
N ARG A 117 -8.51 -3.00 -21.52
CA ARG A 117 -9.63 -3.02 -20.57
C ARG A 117 -10.12 -1.64 -20.17
N VAL A 118 -9.24 -0.65 -20.15
CA VAL A 118 -9.57 0.71 -19.72
C VAL A 118 -9.03 1.74 -20.71
N SER A 119 -9.80 2.83 -20.87
CA SER A 119 -9.48 3.89 -21.82
C SER A 119 -8.48 4.92 -21.26
N ASN A 120 -8.34 4.99 -19.94
CA ASN A 120 -7.44 5.94 -19.26
C ASN A 120 -7.13 5.53 -17.83
N PHE A 121 -6.13 6.17 -17.23
CA PHE A 121 -5.72 5.91 -15.85
C PHE A 121 -6.81 6.21 -14.80
N LYS A 122 -7.64 7.21 -15.03
CA LYS A 122 -8.74 7.55 -14.12
C LYS A 122 -9.78 6.43 -14.04
N GLU A 123 -10.09 5.82 -15.18
CA GLU A 123 -11.00 4.68 -15.26
C GLU A 123 -10.41 3.47 -14.53
N LEU A 124 -9.10 3.19 -14.73
CA LEU A 124 -8.40 2.15 -13.99
C LEU A 124 -8.53 2.34 -12.48
N ASN A 125 -8.27 3.55 -11.98
CA ASN A 125 -8.41 3.86 -10.56
C ASN A 125 -9.83 3.63 -10.05
N THR A 126 -10.85 4.01 -10.81
CA THR A 126 -12.26 3.81 -10.43
C THR A 126 -12.62 2.33 -10.37
N GLN A 127 -12.11 1.53 -11.30
CA GLN A 127 -12.33 0.08 -11.30
C GLN A 127 -11.61 -0.60 -10.14
N LEU A 128 -10.35 -0.23 -9.88
CA LEU A 128 -9.57 -0.73 -8.72
C LEU A 128 -10.23 -0.34 -7.38
N ASP A 129 -10.75 0.86 -7.27
CA ASP A 129 -11.53 1.32 -6.10
C ASP A 129 -12.76 0.42 -5.87
N SER A 130 -13.46 0.04 -6.95
CA SER A 130 -14.61 -0.84 -6.88
C SER A 130 -14.23 -2.27 -6.47
N VAL A 131 -13.11 -2.80 -6.99
CA VAL A 131 -12.55 -4.10 -6.59
C VAL A 131 -12.17 -4.08 -5.11
N LEU A 132 -11.46 -3.02 -4.68
CA LEU A 132 -11.04 -2.86 -3.29
C LEU A 132 -12.24 -2.81 -2.34
N LYS A 133 -13.29 -2.03 -2.66
CA LYS A 133 -14.55 -1.99 -1.91
C LYS A 133 -15.21 -3.37 -1.81
N GLY A 134 -15.21 -4.12 -2.90
CA GLY A 134 -15.75 -5.48 -2.95
C GLY A 134 -14.98 -6.46 -2.05
N ALA A 135 -13.65 -6.43 -2.11
CA ALA A 135 -12.79 -7.25 -1.26
C ALA A 135 -12.95 -6.91 0.23
N VAL A 136 -12.92 -5.60 0.56
CA VAL A 136 -13.15 -5.09 1.92
C VAL A 136 -14.48 -5.62 2.48
N ARG A 137 -15.56 -5.45 1.73
CA ARG A 137 -16.88 -5.93 2.16
C ARG A 137 -16.92 -7.43 2.41
N ARG A 138 -16.32 -8.24 1.52
CA ARG A 138 -16.34 -9.70 1.64
C ARG A 138 -15.55 -10.20 2.85
N ILE A 139 -14.36 -9.65 3.07
CA ILE A 139 -13.47 -10.13 4.14
C ILE A 139 -13.95 -9.62 5.50
N LEU A 140 -14.32 -8.34 5.62
CA LEU A 140 -14.79 -7.80 6.89
C LEU A 140 -16.10 -8.45 7.36
N ALA A 141 -17.02 -8.75 6.43
CA ALA A 141 -18.28 -9.43 6.77
C ALA A 141 -18.11 -10.89 7.26
N LYS A 142 -16.93 -11.49 7.08
CA LYS A 142 -16.62 -12.84 7.59
C LYS A 142 -15.99 -12.83 8.98
N ASN A 143 -15.44 -11.71 9.41
CA ASN A 143 -14.69 -11.58 10.66
C ASN A 143 -15.42 -10.72 11.68
N SER A 144 -15.30 -11.05 12.96
CA SER A 144 -15.80 -10.19 14.03
C SER A 144 -14.92 -8.95 14.19
N LEU A 145 -15.47 -7.85 14.68
CA LEU A 145 -14.74 -6.61 14.90
C LEU A 145 -13.49 -6.82 15.79
N GLN A 146 -13.59 -7.70 16.80
CA GLN A 146 -12.46 -8.05 17.65
C GLN A 146 -11.34 -8.73 16.86
N GLN A 147 -11.65 -9.71 16.01
CA GLN A 147 -10.67 -10.38 15.14
C GLN A 147 -10.03 -9.39 14.17
N ILE A 148 -10.82 -8.44 13.62
CA ILE A 148 -10.31 -7.40 12.73
C ILE A 148 -9.27 -6.51 13.43
N MET A 149 -9.48 -6.21 14.71
CA MET A 149 -8.55 -5.40 15.51
C MET A 149 -7.28 -6.16 15.91
N GLU A 150 -7.38 -7.45 16.22
CA GLU A 150 -6.28 -8.29 16.69
C GLU A 150 -5.40 -8.83 15.55
N ALA A 151 -6.01 -9.26 14.43
CA ALA A 151 -5.34 -9.95 13.33
C ALA A 151 -5.11 -9.08 12.08
N ARG A 152 -4.79 -7.79 12.24
CA ARG A 152 -4.66 -6.83 11.14
C ARG A 152 -3.69 -7.29 10.04
N SER A 153 -2.55 -7.85 10.41
CA SER A 153 -1.53 -8.29 9.46
C SER A 153 -1.99 -9.48 8.63
N GLU A 154 -2.65 -10.45 9.26
CA GLU A 154 -3.19 -11.63 8.60
C GLU A 154 -4.33 -11.26 7.64
N LEU A 155 -5.22 -10.38 8.09
CA LEU A 155 -6.29 -9.84 7.25
C LEU A 155 -5.73 -9.07 6.06
N GLY A 156 -4.66 -8.29 6.25
CA GLY A 156 -3.99 -7.58 5.15
C GLY A 156 -3.49 -8.54 4.07
N ALA A 157 -2.92 -9.69 4.44
CA ALA A 157 -2.52 -10.72 3.48
C ALA A 157 -3.74 -11.32 2.75
N GLN A 158 -4.80 -11.69 3.46
CA GLN A 158 -6.05 -12.20 2.86
C GLN A 158 -6.67 -11.18 1.89
N PHE A 159 -6.61 -9.89 2.20
CA PHE A 159 -7.06 -8.83 1.30
C PHE A 159 -6.22 -8.75 0.04
N SER A 160 -4.91 -8.84 0.18
CA SER A 160 -4.00 -8.80 -0.96
C SER A 160 -4.24 -9.98 -1.90
N ASP A 161 -4.44 -11.16 -1.36
CA ASP A 161 -4.75 -12.37 -2.13
C ASP A 161 -6.09 -12.23 -2.86
N GLU A 162 -7.15 -11.80 -2.15
CA GLU A 162 -8.48 -11.59 -2.71
C GLU A 162 -8.50 -10.53 -3.82
N VAL A 163 -7.75 -9.43 -3.65
CA VAL A 163 -7.63 -8.39 -4.67
C VAL A 163 -6.82 -8.90 -5.85
N ASN A 164 -5.67 -9.56 -5.61
CA ASN A 164 -4.83 -10.11 -6.66
C ASN A 164 -5.57 -11.11 -7.54
N ASP A 165 -6.38 -11.99 -6.94
CA ASP A 165 -7.19 -12.94 -7.70
C ASP A 165 -8.16 -12.26 -8.66
N GLN A 166 -8.72 -11.12 -8.27
CA GLN A 166 -9.65 -10.36 -9.11
C GLN A 166 -8.96 -9.55 -10.21
N ILE A 167 -7.73 -9.04 -9.95
CA ILE A 167 -6.99 -8.21 -10.92
C ILE A 167 -5.94 -8.98 -11.71
N LYS A 168 -5.82 -10.30 -11.48
CA LYS A 168 -4.80 -11.18 -12.08
C LYS A 168 -4.67 -11.03 -13.60
N GLU A 169 -5.80 -10.84 -14.29
CA GLU A 169 -5.85 -10.71 -15.74
C GLU A 169 -5.88 -9.24 -16.21
N TRP A 170 -5.68 -8.28 -15.31
CA TRP A 170 -5.80 -6.84 -15.67
C TRP A 170 -4.46 -6.21 -16.04
N GLY A 171 -3.35 -6.95 -15.87
CA GLY A 171 -2.00 -6.40 -16.07
C GLY A 171 -1.57 -5.45 -14.96
N VAL A 172 -2.21 -5.52 -13.79
CA VAL A 172 -1.91 -4.73 -12.59
C VAL A 172 -1.62 -5.68 -11.44
N ILE A 173 -0.65 -5.33 -10.60
CA ILE A 173 -0.28 -6.12 -9.41
C ILE A 173 -0.29 -5.26 -8.16
N THR A 174 -0.58 -5.87 -7.02
CA THR A 174 -0.36 -5.24 -5.71
C THR A 174 1.12 -5.32 -5.35
N VAL A 175 1.69 -4.20 -4.90
CA VAL A 175 3.14 -4.12 -4.59
C VAL A 175 3.42 -4.40 -3.12
N LYS A 176 2.48 -4.07 -2.26
CA LYS A 176 2.54 -4.28 -0.82
C LYS A 176 1.26 -4.95 -0.33
N THR A 177 1.36 -5.60 0.81
CA THR A 177 0.18 -6.02 1.59
C THR A 177 -0.75 -4.83 1.81
N ILE A 178 -2.03 -5.04 1.60
CA ILE A 178 -3.05 -4.01 1.81
C ILE A 178 -3.09 -3.65 3.28
N GLU A 179 -3.00 -2.36 3.58
CA GLU A 179 -2.90 -1.87 4.94
C GLU A 179 -4.24 -1.30 5.42
N PHE A 180 -4.67 -1.75 6.60
CA PHE A 180 -5.73 -1.11 7.35
C PHE A 180 -5.14 0.03 8.15
N MET A 181 -5.56 1.26 7.83
CA MET A 181 -5.01 2.45 8.46
C MET A 181 -5.72 2.76 9.78
N ASP A 182 -7.05 2.86 9.77
CA ASP A 182 -7.83 3.26 10.91
C ASP A 182 -9.21 2.58 10.95
N LEU A 183 -9.70 2.35 12.16
CA LEU A 183 -11.03 1.81 12.43
C LEU A 183 -11.76 2.78 13.36
N ARG A 184 -12.91 3.28 12.93
CA ARG A 184 -13.70 4.27 13.66
C ARG A 184 -15.15 3.83 13.78
N ASP A 185 -15.84 4.32 14.82
CA ASP A 185 -17.28 4.12 14.94
C ASP A 185 -18.02 4.75 13.77
N SER A 186 -19.06 4.08 13.28
CA SER A 186 -19.89 4.61 12.18
C SER A 186 -20.61 5.89 12.59
N LYS A 187 -20.58 6.89 11.72
CA LYS A 187 -21.31 8.15 11.90
C LYS A 187 -22.83 7.97 11.80
N SER A 188 -23.29 6.93 11.11
CA SER A 188 -24.70 6.63 10.88
C SER A 188 -25.36 5.96 12.07
N SER A 189 -24.58 5.27 12.90
CA SER A 189 -25.02 4.60 14.11
C SER A 189 -24.46 5.35 15.32
N ASN A 190 -25.31 5.80 16.23
CA ASN A 190 -24.88 6.40 17.50
C ASN A 190 -24.22 5.34 18.44
N SER A 191 -23.61 4.31 17.84
CA SER A 191 -23.02 3.18 18.55
C SER A 191 -21.56 3.49 18.89
N ARG A 192 -21.21 3.32 20.16
CA ARG A 192 -19.85 3.42 20.68
C ARG A 192 -19.22 2.04 20.82
N VAL A 193 -19.41 1.19 19.81
CA VAL A 193 -19.01 -0.22 19.89
C VAL A 193 -17.50 -0.36 19.97
N ILE A 194 -16.78 0.36 19.10
CA ILE A 194 -15.30 0.34 19.09
C ILE A 194 -14.76 0.89 20.41
N GLN A 195 -15.30 2.01 20.90
CA GLN A 195 -14.91 2.58 22.19
C GLN A 195 -15.14 1.60 23.34
N ASN A 196 -16.28 0.89 23.36
CA ASN A 196 -16.58 -0.09 24.38
C ASN A 196 -15.66 -1.32 24.31
N ILE A 197 -15.32 -1.79 23.11
CA ILE A 197 -14.37 -2.89 22.92
C ILE A 197 -12.98 -2.47 23.39
N MET A 198 -12.52 -1.27 23.01
CA MET A 198 -11.23 -0.73 23.47
C MET A 198 -11.17 -0.57 24.99
N ALA A 199 -12.23 -0.05 25.62
CA ALA A 199 -12.30 0.10 27.06
C ALA A 199 -12.28 -1.26 27.78
N LYS A 200 -12.96 -2.26 27.25
CA LYS A 200 -12.93 -3.63 27.77
C LYS A 200 -11.54 -4.25 27.68
N GLU A 201 -10.89 -4.08 26.53
CA GLU A 201 -9.53 -4.60 26.31
C GLU A 201 -8.51 -3.90 27.20
N GLN A 202 -8.59 -2.58 27.31
CA GLN A 202 -7.74 -1.82 28.24
C GLN A 202 -7.91 -2.29 29.69
N SER A 203 -9.16 -2.53 30.13
CA SER A 203 -9.43 -3.07 31.47
C SER A 203 -8.91 -4.51 31.67
N ARG A 204 -8.83 -5.30 30.59
CA ARG A 204 -8.21 -6.63 30.61
C ARG A 204 -6.70 -6.53 30.80
N ILE A 205 -6.06 -5.71 29.97
CA ILE A 205 -4.60 -5.47 30.02
C ILE A 205 -4.19 -4.91 31.39
N GLU A 206 -4.93 -3.96 31.94
CA GLU A 206 -4.67 -3.44 33.30
C GLU A 206 -4.76 -4.51 34.37
N ARG A 207 -5.77 -5.40 34.30
CA ARG A 207 -5.88 -6.51 35.27
C ARG A 207 -4.72 -7.49 35.15
N GLU A 208 -4.36 -7.89 33.92
CA GLU A 208 -3.21 -8.77 33.67
C GLU A 208 -1.91 -8.14 34.17
N SER A 209 -1.69 -6.86 33.88
CA SER A 209 -0.53 -6.12 34.36
C SER A 209 -0.46 -6.07 35.88
N ARG A 210 -1.60 -5.82 36.56
CA ARG A 210 -1.64 -5.82 38.03
C ARG A 210 -1.33 -7.19 38.63
N VAL A 211 -1.81 -8.27 38.01
CA VAL A 211 -1.50 -9.65 38.44
C VAL A 211 0.00 -9.92 38.30
N VAL A 212 0.60 -9.60 37.14
CA VAL A 212 2.04 -9.80 36.91
C VAL A 212 2.90 -8.96 37.87
N VAL A 213 2.51 -7.72 38.14
CA VAL A 213 3.21 -6.87 39.12
C VAL A 213 3.09 -7.46 40.53
N ALA A 214 1.91 -7.91 40.96
CA ALA A 214 1.72 -8.52 42.25
C ALA A 214 2.51 -9.84 42.41
N GLU A 215 2.55 -10.70 41.38
CA GLU A 215 3.37 -11.91 41.37
C GLU A 215 4.86 -11.60 41.45
N ASN A 216 5.33 -10.59 40.73
CA ASN A 216 6.74 -10.18 40.79
C ASN A 216 7.12 -9.58 42.15
N GLN A 217 6.24 -8.80 42.77
CA GLN A 217 6.44 -8.30 44.13
C GLN A 217 6.48 -9.45 45.14
N GLN A 218 5.56 -10.40 45.06
CA GLN A 218 5.59 -11.57 45.95
C GLN A 218 6.86 -12.40 45.78
N LYS A 219 7.32 -12.60 44.53
CA LYS A 219 8.60 -13.30 44.27
C LYS A 219 9.79 -12.53 44.83
N ALA A 220 9.81 -11.22 44.73
CA ALA A 220 10.87 -10.39 45.30
C ALA A 220 10.89 -10.45 46.83
N GLU A 221 9.73 -10.31 47.50
CA GLU A 221 9.60 -10.41 48.95
C GLU A 221 9.99 -11.80 49.47
N THR A 222 9.58 -12.89 48.78
CA THR A 222 10.00 -14.24 49.14
C THR A 222 11.51 -14.43 49.02
N ALA A 223 12.13 -13.91 47.96
CA ALA A 223 13.55 -13.98 47.75
C ALA A 223 14.33 -13.16 48.81
N GLU A 224 13.83 -11.99 49.21
CA GLU A 224 14.42 -11.20 50.31
C GLU A 224 14.33 -11.94 51.66
N ILE A 225 13.19 -12.56 51.97
CA ILE A 225 13.01 -13.34 53.20
C ILE A 225 13.97 -14.55 53.22
N GLU A 226 14.08 -15.28 52.09
CA GLU A 226 15.01 -16.40 51.98
C GLU A 226 16.49 -15.97 52.11
N ALA A 227 16.85 -14.85 51.47
CA ALA A 227 18.20 -14.29 51.62
C ALA A 227 18.49 -13.87 53.05
N ALA A 228 17.55 -13.19 53.71
CA ALA A 228 17.68 -12.81 55.13
C ALA A 228 17.86 -14.03 56.05
N ARG A 229 17.03 -15.08 55.85
CA ARG A 229 17.19 -16.35 56.60
C ARG A 229 18.52 -16.99 56.38
N THR A 230 19.03 -17.01 55.15
CA THR A 230 20.33 -17.59 54.84
C THR A 230 21.46 -16.82 55.51
N ILE A 231 21.38 -15.50 55.55
CA ILE A 231 22.33 -14.64 56.23
C ILE A 231 22.32 -14.91 57.75
N ASP A 232 21.13 -14.99 58.37
CA ASP A 232 20.97 -15.26 59.78
C ASP A 232 21.49 -16.65 60.17
N LEU A 233 21.23 -17.69 59.37
CA LEU A 233 21.78 -19.04 59.59
C LEU A 233 23.31 -19.06 59.51
N ASN A 234 23.88 -18.43 58.47
CA ASN A 234 25.32 -18.33 58.32
C ASN A 234 25.97 -17.57 59.50
N ARG A 235 25.31 -16.54 60.01
CA ARG A 235 25.77 -15.79 61.19
C ARG A 235 25.75 -16.65 62.46
N GLN A 236 24.67 -17.40 62.71
CA GLN A 236 24.57 -18.32 63.85
C GLN A 236 25.61 -19.41 63.77
N GLU A 237 25.86 -20.01 62.60
CA GLU A 237 26.92 -21.00 62.42
C GLU A 237 28.29 -20.44 62.66
N ALA A 238 28.58 -19.21 62.21
CA ALA A 238 29.82 -18.52 62.43
C ALA A 238 30.05 -18.21 63.97
N GLU A 239 28.96 -17.73 64.63
CA GLU A 239 29.00 -17.48 66.09
C GLU A 239 29.23 -18.77 66.90
N GLN A 240 28.60 -19.89 66.52
CA GLN A 240 28.83 -21.21 67.13
C GLN A 240 30.29 -21.68 66.90
N GLN A 241 30.84 -21.56 65.68
CA GLN A 241 32.18 -21.93 65.39
C GLN A 241 33.23 -21.10 66.20
N VAL A 242 32.98 -19.80 66.36
CA VAL A 242 33.77 -18.92 67.16
C VAL A 242 33.70 -19.34 68.66
N GLY A 243 32.51 -19.64 69.16
CA GLY A 243 32.29 -20.12 70.53
C GLY A 243 33.01 -21.42 70.80
N ILE A 244 33.00 -22.40 69.88
CA ILE A 244 33.75 -23.69 70.04
C ILE A 244 35.24 -23.44 70.03
N ARG A 245 35.76 -22.61 69.11
CA ARG A 245 37.22 -22.30 69.05
C ARG A 245 37.71 -21.51 70.26
N THR A 246 36.89 -20.68 70.88
CA THR A 246 37.25 -19.98 72.13
C THR A 246 37.26 -20.94 73.29
N ALA A 247 36.29 -21.85 73.40
CA ALA A 247 36.30 -22.89 74.46
C ALA A 247 37.45 -23.91 74.33
N GLU A 248 37.87 -24.23 73.10
CA GLU A 248 39.09 -25.09 72.89
C GLU A 248 40.41 -24.40 73.20
N LYS A 249 40.46 -23.08 73.21
CA LYS A 249 41.66 -22.33 73.57
C LYS A 249 41.81 -22.06 75.10
N GLU A 250 40.75 -22.20 75.85
CA GLU A 250 40.69 -22.02 77.30
C GLU A 250 40.93 -23.34 78.09
N GLN A 251 41.04 -24.47 77.38
CA GLN A 251 41.54 -25.75 77.91
C GLN A 251 43.02 -25.94 77.58
#